data_77f2719ac8f4b363135442091aa5a182
#
_entry.id   77f2719ac8f4b363135442091aa5a182
#
_cell.length_a   1.000
_cell.length_b   1.000
_cell.length_c   1.000
_cell.angle_alpha   90.00
_cell.angle_beta   90.00
_cell.angle_gamma   90.00
#
_symmetry.space_group_name_H-M   'P 1'
#
loop_
_entity.id
_entity.type
_entity.pdbx_description
1 polymer ?
#
loop_
_entity_poly.entity_id
_entity_poly.type
_entity_poly.pdbx_seq_one_letter_code
_entity_poly.pdbx_strand_id
1 'polypeptide(L)'
;MNKLITTIACLICCIVYTQAQNKDNMLSKKEQSIAAISMYAARGNQDSLKVILARGLDCGLTVSEEKEVLTQLYAYCGFPRSMGALVTLMNLTKERAAQGIKDEAGREPSPVKSSDMFVVGGQNQLKLFGRPALGEVLTFAPALDQFLKAHLFGDIFSRDNLDWRTRELSTVAALSVLDGVKNELNTHIAHAKHNGVTQAQIDEVLIMAARCRNGMVLSESDEPAKTFQTDPTITVRKVFYKNRYDIMLCAEMYLPKDFNEAQHYAALIIGHPFGAVKEQCSGLYAQEMARRGYVTLAFDASYQGESGGEPRHTVSPDALVEDFSASVDWLGLQPFIDRNRIGVIGICGSGGFSVCAASLDPRIKA
;
A
#
# COMPACT_ATOMS: atom_id res chain seq x y z
N MET A 1 7.38 -47.11 -1.10
CA MET A 1 7.00 -46.28 -2.23
C MET A 1 5.78 -45.41 -1.91
N ASN A 2 4.70 -45.93 -1.34
CA ASN A 2 3.47 -45.14 -1.07
C ASN A 2 3.63 -44.00 -0.02
N LYS A 3 4.43 -44.17 1.03
CA LYS A 3 4.65 -43.11 2.04
C LYS A 3 5.41 -41.90 1.50
N LEU A 4 6.35 -42.10 0.58
CA LEU A 4 7.11 -41.01 -0.04
C LEU A 4 6.25 -40.18 -0.97
N ILE A 5 5.36 -40.82 -1.74
CA ILE A 5 4.42 -40.14 -2.65
C ILE A 5 3.40 -39.31 -1.88
N THR A 6 2.89 -39.83 -0.75
CA THR A 6 1.94 -39.10 0.11
C THR A 6 2.60 -37.89 0.77
N THR A 7 3.86 -38.00 1.21
CA THR A 7 4.60 -36.87 1.81
C THR A 7 4.90 -35.78 0.76
N ILE A 8 5.26 -36.15 -0.46
CA ILE A 8 5.50 -35.20 -1.55
C ILE A 8 4.19 -34.51 -1.96
N ALA A 9 3.08 -35.24 -2.04
CA ALA A 9 1.76 -34.65 -2.36
C ALA A 9 1.29 -33.67 -1.26
N CYS A 10 1.49 -33.98 0.03
CA CYS A 10 1.22 -33.05 1.12
C CYS A 10 2.14 -31.80 1.07
N LEU A 11 3.42 -31.94 0.78
CA LEU A 11 4.33 -30.81 0.63
C LEU A 11 3.93 -29.89 -0.55
N ILE A 12 3.57 -30.47 -1.69
CA ILE A 12 3.10 -29.72 -2.86
C ILE A 12 1.76 -29.03 -2.53
N CYS A 13 0.83 -29.69 -1.85
CA CYS A 13 -0.41 -29.07 -1.38
C CYS A 13 -0.15 -27.91 -0.40
N CYS A 14 0.79 -28.06 0.55
CA CYS A 14 1.16 -26.99 1.46
C CYS A 14 1.83 -25.81 0.74
N ILE A 15 2.70 -26.07 -0.24
CA ILE A 15 3.37 -25.02 -1.03
C ILE A 15 2.34 -24.29 -1.92
N VAL A 16 1.43 -25.00 -2.56
CA VAL A 16 0.34 -24.39 -3.35
C VAL A 16 -0.62 -23.61 -2.46
N TYR A 17 -0.91 -24.12 -1.25
CA TYR A 17 -1.78 -23.44 -0.28
C TYR A 17 -1.14 -22.18 0.28
N THR A 18 0.18 -22.18 0.59
CA THR A 18 0.91 -20.98 1.03
C THR A 18 1.12 -19.96 -0.09
N GLN A 19 1.32 -20.40 -1.34
CA GLN A 19 1.36 -19.48 -2.48
C GLN A 19 -0.02 -18.88 -2.80
N ALA A 20 -1.10 -19.65 -2.65
CA ALA A 20 -2.47 -19.15 -2.77
C ALA A 20 -2.78 -18.13 -1.65
N GLN A 21 -2.47 -18.43 -0.39
CA GLN A 21 -2.66 -17.50 0.73
C GLN A 21 -1.84 -16.22 0.61
N ASN A 22 -0.63 -16.24 0.02
CA ASN A 22 0.14 -15.03 -0.23
C ASN A 22 -0.47 -14.18 -1.36
N LYS A 23 -1.11 -14.79 -2.35
CA LYS A 23 -1.79 -14.09 -3.44
C LYS A 23 -3.10 -13.46 -2.99
N ASP A 24 -3.82 -14.13 -2.08
CA ASP A 24 -5.06 -13.63 -1.48
C ASP A 24 -4.83 -12.50 -0.46
N ASN A 25 -3.59 -12.27 -0.04
CA ASN A 25 -3.22 -11.25 0.95
C ASN A 25 -2.83 -9.90 0.33
N MET A 26 -2.68 -9.82 -0.99
CA MET A 26 -2.34 -8.60 -1.73
C MET A 26 -3.57 -8.03 -2.44
N LEU A 27 -3.53 -6.75 -2.80
CA LEU A 27 -4.58 -6.13 -3.60
C LEU A 27 -4.63 -6.75 -5.00
N SER A 28 -5.83 -7.08 -5.47
CA SER A 28 -6.05 -7.41 -6.88
C SER A 28 -5.80 -6.18 -7.76
N LYS A 29 -5.59 -6.40 -9.07
CA LYS A 29 -5.39 -5.30 -10.04
C LYS A 29 -6.54 -4.29 -10.04
N LYS A 30 -7.78 -4.76 -9.89
CA LYS A 30 -8.95 -3.88 -9.74
C LYS A 30 -8.85 -3.02 -8.48
N GLU A 31 -8.51 -3.62 -7.34
CA GLU A 31 -8.38 -2.89 -6.07
C GLU A 31 -7.22 -1.90 -6.08
N GLN A 32 -6.09 -2.25 -6.69
CA GLN A 32 -4.98 -1.32 -6.93
C GLN A 32 -5.42 -0.13 -7.79
N SER A 33 -6.20 -0.38 -8.85
CA SER A 33 -6.76 0.69 -9.68
C SER A 33 -7.73 1.58 -8.90
N ILE A 34 -8.63 1.01 -8.09
CA ILE A 34 -9.56 1.78 -7.23
C ILE A 34 -8.77 2.65 -6.23
N ALA A 35 -7.74 2.10 -5.58
CA ALA A 35 -6.90 2.87 -4.67
C ALA A 35 -6.19 4.02 -5.40
N ALA A 36 -5.60 3.77 -6.57
CA ALA A 36 -4.91 4.79 -7.35
C ALA A 36 -5.89 5.88 -7.87
N ILE A 37 -7.06 5.49 -8.39
CA ILE A 37 -8.13 6.43 -8.81
C ILE A 37 -8.49 7.35 -7.64
N SER A 38 -8.69 6.78 -6.45
CA SER A 38 -9.07 7.52 -5.25
C SER A 38 -7.99 8.52 -4.82
N MET A 39 -6.72 8.13 -4.89
CA MET A 39 -5.58 8.99 -4.56
C MET A 39 -5.46 10.18 -5.52
N TYR A 40 -5.48 9.94 -6.84
CA TYR A 40 -5.33 11.02 -7.81
C TYR A 40 -6.55 11.94 -7.87
N ALA A 41 -7.76 11.41 -7.68
CA ALA A 41 -8.96 12.22 -7.53
C ALA A 41 -8.87 13.12 -6.29
N ALA A 42 -8.46 12.57 -5.14
CA ALA A 42 -8.29 13.31 -3.89
C ALA A 42 -7.20 14.39 -3.98
N ARG A 43 -6.16 14.19 -4.77
CA ARG A 43 -5.12 15.21 -5.02
C ARG A 43 -5.53 16.23 -6.10
N GLY A 44 -6.55 15.95 -6.91
CA GLY A 44 -6.96 16.80 -8.03
C GLY A 44 -5.98 16.72 -9.23
N ASN A 45 -5.16 15.69 -9.32
CA ASN A 45 -4.23 15.49 -10.45
C ASN A 45 -4.95 14.80 -11.61
N GLN A 46 -5.54 15.61 -12.51
CA GLN A 46 -6.40 15.13 -13.59
C GLN A 46 -5.62 14.35 -14.66
N ASP A 47 -4.38 14.73 -14.96
CA ASP A 47 -3.56 14.06 -15.99
C ASP A 47 -3.22 12.63 -15.59
N SER A 48 -2.71 12.44 -14.38
CA SER A 48 -2.44 11.12 -13.84
C SER A 48 -3.72 10.31 -13.63
N LEU A 49 -4.80 10.96 -13.18
CA LEU A 49 -6.10 10.32 -13.00
C LEU A 49 -6.63 9.74 -14.32
N LYS A 50 -6.52 10.45 -15.43
CA LYS A 50 -6.96 9.97 -16.74
C LYS A 50 -6.27 8.66 -17.13
N VAL A 51 -4.96 8.55 -16.89
CA VAL A 51 -4.18 7.33 -17.17
C VAL A 51 -4.66 6.17 -16.29
N ILE A 52 -4.90 6.42 -15.01
CA ILE A 52 -5.30 5.38 -14.07
C ILE A 52 -6.75 4.92 -14.28
N LEU A 53 -7.66 5.82 -14.67
CA LEU A 53 -9.03 5.47 -15.07
C LEU A 53 -9.01 4.54 -16.31
N ALA A 54 -8.24 4.90 -17.35
CA ALA A 54 -8.10 4.02 -18.53
C ALA A 54 -7.62 2.62 -18.13
N ARG A 55 -6.61 2.56 -17.25
CA ARG A 55 -6.09 1.29 -16.72
C ARG A 55 -7.13 0.53 -15.90
N GLY A 56 -7.92 1.21 -15.09
CA GLY A 56 -9.00 0.60 -14.31
C GLY A 56 -9.99 -0.14 -15.22
N LEU A 57 -10.43 0.52 -16.30
CA LEU A 57 -11.30 -0.07 -17.33
C LEU A 57 -10.61 -1.27 -18.02
N ASP A 58 -9.32 -1.15 -18.36
CA ASP A 58 -8.55 -2.24 -18.97
C ASP A 58 -8.34 -3.44 -18.03
N CYS A 59 -8.30 -3.20 -16.72
CA CYS A 59 -8.25 -4.23 -15.68
C CYS A 59 -9.62 -4.84 -15.36
N GLY A 60 -10.69 -4.40 -16.04
CA GLY A 60 -12.04 -4.91 -15.93
C GLY A 60 -12.90 -4.21 -14.87
N LEU A 61 -12.55 -2.99 -14.43
CA LEU A 61 -13.50 -2.12 -13.75
C LEU A 61 -14.56 -1.69 -14.78
N THR A 62 -15.78 -1.54 -14.30
CA THR A 62 -16.87 -0.99 -15.12
C THR A 62 -16.95 0.52 -14.96
N VAL A 63 -17.54 1.18 -15.93
CA VAL A 63 -17.80 2.64 -15.87
C VAL A 63 -18.65 2.99 -14.65
N SER A 64 -19.59 2.11 -14.27
CA SER A 64 -20.42 2.30 -13.07
C SER A 64 -19.60 2.21 -11.77
N GLU A 65 -18.66 1.26 -11.65
CA GLU A 65 -17.78 1.16 -10.49
C GLU A 65 -16.88 2.39 -10.35
N GLU A 66 -16.25 2.87 -11.44
CA GLU A 66 -15.42 4.08 -11.39
C GLU A 66 -16.25 5.35 -11.08
N LYS A 67 -17.44 5.50 -11.67
CA LYS A 67 -18.38 6.57 -11.29
C LYS A 67 -18.70 6.53 -9.80
N GLU A 68 -18.94 5.34 -9.26
CA GLU A 68 -19.33 5.18 -7.86
C GLU A 68 -18.19 5.55 -6.91
N VAL A 69 -16.95 5.10 -7.19
CA VAL A 69 -15.74 5.50 -6.47
C VAL A 69 -15.61 7.02 -6.46
N LEU A 70 -15.67 7.66 -7.63
CA LEU A 70 -15.50 9.11 -7.74
C LEU A 70 -16.65 9.89 -7.10
N THR A 71 -17.88 9.37 -7.17
CA THR A 71 -19.05 9.98 -6.52
C THR A 71 -18.90 9.97 -5.00
N GLN A 72 -18.55 8.84 -4.38
CA GLN A 72 -18.36 8.74 -2.94
C GLN A 72 -17.31 9.72 -2.42
N LEU A 73 -16.26 9.97 -3.19
CA LEU A 73 -15.11 10.77 -2.77
C LEU A 73 -15.44 12.24 -2.46
N TYR A 74 -16.58 12.77 -2.95
CA TYR A 74 -16.94 14.14 -2.59
C TYR A 74 -17.09 14.34 -1.07
N ALA A 75 -17.50 13.30 -0.34
CA ALA A 75 -17.64 13.36 1.11
C ALA A 75 -16.28 13.48 1.85
N TYR A 76 -15.18 13.13 1.20
CA TYR A 76 -13.83 13.13 1.78
C TYR A 76 -12.91 14.20 1.21
N CYS A 77 -13.04 14.54 -0.06
CA CYS A 77 -12.17 15.53 -0.72
C CYS A 77 -12.93 16.71 -1.36
N GLY A 78 -14.24 16.78 -1.13
CA GLY A 78 -15.12 17.88 -1.58
C GLY A 78 -15.61 17.73 -3.02
N PHE A 79 -16.75 18.38 -3.31
CA PHE A 79 -17.37 18.39 -4.62
C PHE A 79 -16.44 18.80 -5.77
N PRO A 80 -15.57 19.84 -5.65
CA PRO A 80 -14.76 20.26 -6.77
C PRO A 80 -13.85 19.16 -7.31
N ARG A 81 -13.20 18.38 -6.44
CA ARG A 81 -12.30 17.29 -6.84
C ARG A 81 -13.07 16.11 -7.41
N SER A 82 -14.18 15.72 -6.79
CA SER A 82 -15.03 14.64 -7.28
C SER A 82 -15.64 14.99 -8.66
N MET A 83 -16.18 16.19 -8.83
CA MET A 83 -16.74 16.64 -10.11
C MET A 83 -15.67 16.71 -11.21
N GLY A 84 -14.49 17.27 -10.92
CA GLY A 84 -13.37 17.29 -11.87
C GLY A 84 -12.97 15.88 -12.31
N ALA A 85 -12.92 14.94 -11.38
CA ALA A 85 -12.61 13.54 -11.66
C ALA A 85 -13.70 12.88 -12.53
N LEU A 86 -14.97 13.12 -12.24
CA LEU A 86 -16.09 12.61 -13.06
C LEU A 86 -16.09 13.20 -14.49
N VAL A 87 -15.71 14.48 -14.65
CA VAL A 87 -15.53 15.08 -15.98
C VAL A 87 -14.39 14.38 -16.73
N THR A 88 -13.28 14.07 -16.06
CA THR A 88 -12.17 13.32 -16.65
C THR A 88 -12.62 11.94 -17.12
N LEU A 89 -13.34 11.18 -16.30
CA LEU A 89 -13.89 9.87 -16.66
C LEU A 89 -14.85 9.99 -17.87
N MET A 90 -15.78 10.95 -17.83
CA MET A 90 -16.74 11.17 -18.93
C MET A 90 -16.05 11.46 -20.27
N ASN A 91 -15.00 12.28 -20.26
CA ASN A 91 -14.22 12.58 -21.47
C ASN A 91 -13.43 11.36 -21.94
N LEU A 92 -12.79 10.64 -21.01
CA LEU A 92 -12.05 9.42 -21.31
C LEU A 92 -12.94 8.37 -21.99
N THR A 93 -14.13 8.09 -21.45
CA THR A 93 -15.04 7.10 -22.05
C THR A 93 -15.49 7.51 -23.46
N LYS A 94 -15.70 8.81 -23.73
CA LYS A 94 -16.00 9.30 -25.08
C LYS A 94 -14.82 9.12 -26.04
N GLU A 95 -13.59 9.43 -25.59
CA GLU A 95 -12.37 9.26 -26.39
C GLU A 95 -12.15 7.79 -26.73
N ARG A 96 -12.29 6.87 -25.75
CA ARG A 96 -12.16 5.43 -25.95
C ARG A 96 -13.21 4.88 -26.91
N ALA A 97 -14.46 5.33 -26.77
CA ALA A 97 -15.53 4.97 -27.70
C ALA A 97 -15.24 5.44 -29.15
N ALA A 98 -14.69 6.65 -29.31
CA ALA A 98 -14.29 7.17 -30.62
C ALA A 98 -13.14 6.36 -31.27
N GLN A 99 -12.32 5.70 -30.45
CA GLN A 99 -11.26 4.77 -30.86
C GLN A 99 -11.79 3.34 -31.12
N GLY A 100 -13.09 3.10 -30.96
CA GLY A 100 -13.71 1.79 -31.14
C GLY A 100 -13.57 0.87 -29.90
N ILE A 101 -13.07 1.38 -28.78
CA ILE A 101 -12.98 0.62 -27.52
C ILE A 101 -14.36 0.62 -26.86
N LYS A 102 -14.83 -0.55 -26.47
CA LYS A 102 -16.14 -0.73 -25.81
C LYS A 102 -15.91 -1.08 -24.34
N ASP A 103 -15.99 -0.05 -23.48
CA ASP A 103 -15.92 -0.22 -22.05
C ASP A 103 -17.21 -0.85 -21.50
N GLU A 104 -17.09 -1.70 -20.47
CA GLU A 104 -18.23 -2.30 -19.81
C GLU A 104 -18.97 -1.25 -18.95
N ALA A 105 -20.25 -1.03 -19.21
CA ALA A 105 -21.04 -0.01 -18.52
C ALA A 105 -21.20 -0.32 -17.02
N GLY A 106 -21.30 -1.61 -16.67
CA GLY A 106 -21.64 -2.05 -15.32
C GLY A 106 -23.11 -1.84 -14.97
N ARG A 107 -23.51 -2.28 -13.77
CA ARG A 107 -24.86 -2.09 -13.26
C ARG A 107 -25.01 -0.79 -12.48
N GLU A 108 -26.15 -0.16 -12.57
CA GLU A 108 -26.51 0.94 -11.68
C GLU A 108 -26.95 0.37 -10.30
N PRO A 109 -26.87 1.17 -9.22
CA PRO A 109 -27.27 0.72 -7.90
C PRO A 109 -28.78 0.45 -7.84
N SER A 110 -29.16 -0.52 -7.00
CA SER A 110 -30.58 -0.81 -6.74
C SER A 110 -31.23 0.33 -5.97
N PRO A 111 -32.51 0.65 -6.22
CA PRO A 111 -33.24 1.65 -5.46
C PRO A 111 -33.31 1.28 -3.96
N VAL A 112 -33.05 2.22 -3.08
CA VAL A 112 -33.22 2.03 -1.63
C VAL A 112 -34.71 2.08 -1.29
N LYS A 113 -35.20 1.07 -0.57
CA LYS A 113 -36.64 0.90 -0.26
C LYS A 113 -37.12 1.65 0.98
N SER A 114 -36.30 2.50 1.61
CA SER A 114 -36.66 3.25 2.80
C SER A 114 -36.80 4.72 2.50
N SER A 115 -37.73 5.40 3.18
CA SER A 115 -37.90 6.86 3.12
C SER A 115 -37.13 7.59 4.23
N ASP A 116 -36.64 6.87 5.26
CA ASP A 116 -35.89 7.44 6.38
C ASP A 116 -34.39 7.07 6.26
N MET A 117 -33.66 7.87 5.51
CA MET A 117 -32.22 7.67 5.31
C MET A 117 -31.39 7.88 6.58
N PHE A 118 -31.89 8.63 7.57
CA PHE A 118 -31.18 8.79 8.84
C PHE A 118 -31.17 7.48 9.62
N VAL A 119 -32.29 6.77 9.67
CA VAL A 119 -32.38 5.45 10.32
C VAL A 119 -31.55 4.42 9.55
N VAL A 120 -31.67 4.39 8.23
CA VAL A 120 -30.88 3.49 7.37
C VAL A 120 -29.40 3.73 7.59
N GLY A 121 -28.95 4.99 7.57
CA GLY A 121 -27.55 5.34 7.78
C GLY A 121 -27.04 4.99 9.17
N GLY A 122 -27.83 5.15 10.21
CA GLY A 122 -27.49 4.68 11.56
C GLY A 122 -27.28 3.16 11.62
N GLN A 123 -28.13 2.38 10.93
CA GLN A 123 -27.96 0.94 10.81
C GLN A 123 -26.71 0.56 9.99
N ASN A 124 -26.45 1.28 8.90
CA ASN A 124 -25.24 1.08 8.07
C ASN A 124 -23.98 1.40 8.87
N GLN A 125 -23.96 2.51 9.62
CA GLN A 125 -22.86 2.84 10.53
C GLN A 125 -22.57 1.71 11.53
N LEU A 126 -23.62 1.19 12.17
CA LEU A 126 -23.46 0.10 13.14
C LEU A 126 -22.83 -1.14 12.53
N LYS A 127 -23.25 -1.52 11.30
CA LYS A 127 -22.67 -2.65 10.58
C LYS A 127 -21.23 -2.38 10.13
N LEU A 128 -20.97 -1.18 9.59
CA LEU A 128 -19.67 -0.80 9.06
C LEU A 128 -18.59 -0.70 10.14
N PHE A 129 -18.95 -0.19 11.32
CA PHE A 129 -18.03 0.06 12.43
C PHE A 129 -17.98 -1.10 13.44
N GLY A 130 -18.97 -2.01 13.42
CA GLY A 130 -19.13 -3.06 14.43
C GLY A 130 -19.54 -2.53 15.82
N ARG A 131 -19.81 -1.22 15.94
CA ARG A 131 -20.21 -0.53 17.18
C ARG A 131 -21.00 0.75 16.85
N PRO A 132 -21.79 1.30 17.78
CA PRO A 132 -22.44 2.59 17.57
C PRO A 132 -21.40 3.70 17.32
N ALA A 133 -21.70 4.57 16.36
CA ALA A 133 -20.93 5.79 16.15
C ALA A 133 -21.33 6.80 17.26
N LEU A 134 -20.46 6.94 18.23
CA LEU A 134 -20.59 7.91 19.33
C LEU A 134 -19.38 8.84 19.27
N GLY A 135 -19.62 10.15 19.40
CA GLY A 135 -18.53 11.12 19.45
C GLY A 135 -19.04 12.47 19.94
N GLU A 136 -18.26 13.13 20.80
CA GLU A 136 -18.58 14.45 21.33
C GLU A 136 -18.82 15.48 20.21
N VAL A 137 -18.08 15.38 19.11
CA VAL A 137 -18.23 16.27 17.95
C VAL A 137 -19.61 16.18 17.30
N LEU A 138 -20.23 15.00 17.27
CA LEU A 138 -21.57 14.81 16.70
C LEU A 138 -22.66 15.39 17.61
N THR A 139 -22.44 15.37 18.92
CA THR A 139 -23.31 16.04 19.90
C THR A 139 -23.13 17.55 19.85
N PHE A 140 -21.89 18.02 19.66
CA PHE A 140 -21.55 19.44 19.52
C PHE A 140 -22.09 20.05 18.23
N ALA A 141 -22.09 19.27 17.13
CA ALA A 141 -22.55 19.70 15.80
C ALA A 141 -23.63 18.73 15.25
N PRO A 142 -24.89 18.79 15.75
CA PRO A 142 -25.94 17.83 15.36
C PRO A 142 -26.27 17.82 13.86
N ALA A 143 -26.09 18.93 13.16
CA ALA A 143 -26.25 18.98 11.70
C ALA A 143 -25.25 18.06 11.00
N LEU A 144 -24.01 17.95 11.49
CA LEU A 144 -23.01 17.05 10.94
C LEU A 144 -23.41 15.58 11.13
N ASP A 145 -23.97 15.23 12.31
CA ASP A 145 -24.51 13.89 12.55
C ASP A 145 -25.64 13.53 11.58
N GLN A 146 -26.55 14.50 11.35
CA GLN A 146 -27.63 14.35 10.37
C GLN A 146 -27.09 14.09 8.95
N PHE A 147 -26.09 14.85 8.50
CA PHE A 147 -25.52 14.68 7.16
C PHE A 147 -24.75 13.37 7.06
N LEU A 148 -23.97 13.00 8.05
CA LEU A 148 -23.26 11.73 8.07
C LEU A 148 -24.23 10.55 8.01
N LYS A 149 -25.25 10.51 8.88
CA LYS A 149 -26.19 9.39 8.92
C LYS A 149 -27.07 9.38 7.68
N ALA A 150 -27.83 10.45 7.40
CA ALA A 150 -28.81 10.43 6.34
C ALA A 150 -28.15 10.36 4.96
N HIS A 151 -27.08 11.10 4.73
CA HIS A 151 -26.52 11.23 3.41
C HIS A 151 -25.33 10.31 3.14
N LEU A 152 -24.25 10.38 3.95
CA LEU A 152 -23.09 9.52 3.68
C LEU A 152 -23.43 8.04 3.88
N PHE A 153 -23.89 7.67 5.09
CA PHE A 153 -24.16 6.27 5.40
C PHE A 153 -25.56 5.82 4.94
N GLY A 154 -26.52 6.73 4.81
CA GLY A 154 -27.85 6.48 4.26
C GLY A 154 -27.82 6.38 2.72
N ASP A 155 -27.65 7.51 2.03
CA ASP A 155 -27.75 7.54 0.58
C ASP A 155 -26.57 6.82 -0.10
N ILE A 156 -25.32 7.12 0.27
CA ILE A 156 -24.14 6.62 -0.45
C ILE A 156 -23.83 5.17 -0.11
N PHE A 157 -23.73 4.82 1.19
CA PHE A 157 -23.38 3.45 1.59
C PHE A 157 -24.50 2.43 1.36
N SER A 158 -25.72 2.86 1.04
CA SER A 158 -26.82 1.97 0.62
C SER A 158 -26.75 1.60 -0.87
N ARG A 159 -25.90 2.25 -1.66
CA ARG A 159 -25.72 1.97 -3.09
C ARG A 159 -24.90 0.70 -3.25
N ASP A 160 -25.51 -0.35 -3.77
CA ASP A 160 -25.01 -1.73 -3.80
C ASP A 160 -24.16 -2.09 -5.03
N ASN A 161 -23.89 -1.11 -5.91
CA ASN A 161 -23.00 -1.28 -7.06
C ASN A 161 -21.49 -1.21 -6.70
N LEU A 162 -21.17 -0.89 -5.45
CA LEU A 162 -19.84 -1.02 -4.86
C LEU A 162 -19.99 -1.55 -3.44
N ASP A 163 -19.27 -2.60 -3.07
CA ASP A 163 -19.34 -3.17 -1.72
C ASP A 163 -18.62 -2.31 -0.68
N TRP A 164 -18.92 -2.52 0.60
CA TRP A 164 -18.39 -1.70 1.69
C TRP A 164 -16.89 -1.88 1.91
N ARG A 165 -16.36 -3.07 1.65
CA ARG A 165 -14.92 -3.32 1.70
C ARG A 165 -14.18 -2.45 0.68
N THR A 166 -14.67 -2.41 -0.54
CA THR A 166 -14.15 -1.58 -1.63
C THR A 166 -14.32 -0.08 -1.36
N ARG A 167 -15.47 0.32 -0.77
CA ARG A 167 -15.70 1.71 -0.35
C ARG A 167 -14.68 2.16 0.70
N GLU A 168 -14.41 1.34 1.71
CA GLU A 168 -13.42 1.67 2.74
C GLU A 168 -11.99 1.68 2.18
N LEU A 169 -11.65 0.75 1.28
CA LEU A 169 -10.37 0.76 0.58
C LEU A 169 -10.15 2.08 -0.20
N SER A 170 -11.17 2.53 -0.94
CA SER A 170 -11.19 3.82 -1.64
C SER A 170 -11.02 4.99 -0.68
N THR A 171 -11.71 4.97 0.45
CA THR A 171 -11.65 6.03 1.47
C THR A 171 -10.26 6.10 2.12
N VAL A 172 -9.70 4.96 2.54
CA VAL A 172 -8.33 4.88 3.08
C VAL A 172 -7.32 5.42 2.07
N ALA A 173 -7.46 5.03 0.79
CA ALA A 173 -6.57 5.51 -0.27
C ALA A 173 -6.67 7.04 -0.46
N ALA A 174 -7.87 7.60 -0.49
CA ALA A 174 -8.06 9.04 -0.62
C ALA A 174 -7.51 9.82 0.59
N LEU A 175 -7.83 9.38 1.81
CA LEU A 175 -7.37 10.04 3.04
C LEU A 175 -5.85 9.94 3.21
N SER A 176 -5.22 8.85 2.73
CA SER A 176 -3.78 8.67 2.86
C SER A 176 -2.95 9.68 2.06
N VAL A 177 -3.54 10.40 1.10
CA VAL A 177 -2.87 11.44 0.31
C VAL A 177 -3.31 12.86 0.67
N LEU A 178 -4.21 13.02 1.63
CA LEU A 178 -4.67 14.32 2.13
C LEU A 178 -3.91 14.70 3.41
N ASP A 179 -3.70 16.00 3.59
CA ASP A 179 -3.08 16.55 4.78
C ASP A 179 -4.14 16.91 5.85
N GLY A 180 -3.75 16.82 7.12
CA GLY A 180 -4.59 17.23 8.25
C GLY A 180 -5.68 16.24 8.66
N VAL A 181 -5.77 15.05 8.05
CA VAL A 181 -6.83 14.05 8.27
C VAL A 181 -6.31 12.73 8.85
N LYS A 182 -5.25 12.77 9.65
CA LYS A 182 -4.60 11.55 10.21
C LYS A 182 -5.55 10.74 11.11
N ASN A 183 -6.39 11.39 11.89
CA ASN A 183 -7.34 10.72 12.78
C ASN A 183 -8.43 10.00 11.99
N GLU A 184 -8.95 10.66 10.96
CA GLU A 184 -9.95 10.11 10.05
C GLU A 184 -9.36 8.92 9.28
N LEU A 185 -8.13 9.03 8.79
CA LEU A 185 -7.41 7.92 8.14
C LEU A 185 -7.30 6.70 9.07
N ASN A 186 -6.87 6.89 10.32
CA ASN A 186 -6.76 5.80 11.28
C ASN A 186 -8.12 5.15 11.58
N THR A 187 -9.17 5.95 11.65
CA THR A 187 -10.55 5.48 11.85
C THR A 187 -11.01 4.62 10.66
N HIS A 188 -10.79 5.08 9.43
CA HIS A 188 -11.16 4.34 8.23
C HIS A 188 -10.28 3.09 7.99
N ILE A 189 -9.02 3.09 8.42
CA ILE A 189 -8.20 1.87 8.47
C ILE A 189 -8.84 0.81 9.37
N ALA A 190 -9.37 1.21 10.53
CA ALA A 190 -10.07 0.27 11.43
C ALA A 190 -11.37 -0.26 10.79
N HIS A 191 -12.13 0.62 10.11
CA HIS A 191 -13.35 0.22 9.40
C HIS A 191 -13.03 -0.71 8.22
N ALA A 192 -12.00 -0.42 7.43
CA ALA A 192 -11.54 -1.26 6.33
C ALA A 192 -11.19 -2.68 6.82
N LYS A 193 -10.45 -2.78 7.93
CA LYS A 193 -10.13 -4.07 8.57
C LYS A 193 -11.38 -4.81 9.05
N HIS A 194 -12.32 -4.13 9.68
CA HIS A 194 -13.59 -4.71 10.11
C HIS A 194 -14.38 -5.28 8.91
N ASN A 195 -14.24 -4.68 7.73
CA ASN A 195 -14.87 -5.11 6.49
C ASN A 195 -13.99 -6.02 5.62
N GLY A 196 -12.94 -6.63 6.17
CA GLY A 196 -12.17 -7.68 5.55
C GLY A 196 -10.97 -7.24 4.72
N VAL A 197 -10.52 -5.97 4.82
CA VAL A 197 -9.24 -5.54 4.26
C VAL A 197 -8.11 -5.97 5.20
N THR A 198 -7.14 -6.71 4.70
CA THR A 198 -6.02 -7.21 5.51
C THR A 198 -5.01 -6.10 5.84
N GLN A 199 -4.17 -6.31 6.86
CA GLN A 199 -3.09 -5.37 7.16
C GLN A 199 -2.14 -5.23 5.98
N ALA A 200 -1.79 -6.32 5.30
CA ALA A 200 -0.91 -6.29 4.14
C ALA A 200 -1.49 -5.42 2.99
N GLN A 201 -2.80 -5.49 2.76
CA GLN A 201 -3.49 -4.65 1.77
C GLN A 201 -3.51 -3.17 2.19
N ILE A 202 -3.70 -2.87 3.48
CA ILE A 202 -3.57 -1.49 4.00
C ILE A 202 -2.15 -0.97 3.79
N ASP A 203 -1.14 -1.78 4.11
CA ASP A 203 0.26 -1.40 3.93
C ASP A 203 0.55 -1.11 2.44
N GLU A 204 0.04 -1.93 1.53
CA GLU A 204 0.15 -1.70 0.08
C GLU A 204 -0.48 -0.36 -0.33
N VAL A 205 -1.69 -0.03 0.17
CA VAL A 205 -2.32 1.28 -0.08
C VAL A 205 -1.45 2.43 0.42
N LEU A 206 -0.90 2.32 1.63
CA LEU A 206 -0.05 3.39 2.20
C LEU A 206 1.24 3.59 1.40
N ILE A 207 1.76 2.53 0.80
CA ILE A 207 2.90 2.56 -0.13
C ILE A 207 2.52 3.30 -1.42
N MET A 208 1.41 2.90 -2.03
CA MET A 208 0.89 3.58 -3.21
C MET A 208 0.67 5.06 -2.93
N ALA A 209 0.17 5.41 -1.74
CA ALA A 209 -0.02 6.80 -1.31
C ALA A 209 1.30 7.57 -1.22
N ALA A 210 2.35 6.97 -0.68
CA ALA A 210 3.68 7.59 -0.62
C ALA A 210 4.22 7.88 -2.03
N ARG A 211 4.10 6.92 -2.95
CA ARG A 211 4.47 7.10 -4.37
C ARG A 211 3.65 8.20 -5.04
N CYS A 212 2.34 8.20 -4.84
CA CYS A 212 1.43 9.22 -5.38
C CYS A 212 1.78 10.63 -4.85
N ARG A 213 2.08 10.79 -3.55
CA ARG A 213 2.54 12.06 -2.96
C ARG A 213 3.82 12.55 -3.61
N ASN A 214 4.71 11.64 -3.96
CA ASN A 214 6.01 11.95 -4.60
C ASN A 214 5.91 12.26 -6.10
N GLY A 215 4.69 12.34 -6.65
CA GLY A 215 4.46 12.67 -8.06
C GLY A 215 4.76 11.50 -9.03
N MET A 216 5.01 10.30 -8.51
CA MET A 216 5.16 9.11 -9.36
C MET A 216 3.78 8.65 -9.85
N VAL A 217 3.65 8.40 -11.15
CA VAL A 217 2.42 7.80 -11.70
C VAL A 217 2.40 6.32 -11.30
N LEU A 218 1.31 5.88 -10.67
CA LEU A 218 1.14 4.50 -10.21
C LEU A 218 0.81 3.59 -11.41
N SER A 219 1.82 3.15 -12.16
CA SER A 219 1.69 2.18 -13.26
C SER A 219 2.27 0.82 -12.88
N GLU A 220 1.80 -0.27 -13.52
CA GLU A 220 2.37 -1.62 -13.28
C GLU A 220 3.83 -1.76 -13.74
N SER A 221 4.26 -0.88 -14.66
CA SER A 221 5.62 -0.85 -15.18
C SER A 221 6.61 -0.07 -14.30
N ASP A 222 6.14 0.55 -13.22
CA ASP A 222 6.93 1.50 -12.42
C ASP A 222 7.63 0.85 -11.21
N GLU A 223 7.87 -0.45 -11.24
CA GLU A 223 8.98 -0.99 -10.47
C GLU A 223 10.25 -0.32 -11.01
N PRO A 224 10.97 0.46 -10.18
CA PRO A 224 12.20 1.08 -10.65
C PRO A 224 13.12 0.04 -11.25
N ALA A 225 13.56 0.27 -12.50
CA ALA A 225 14.39 -0.69 -13.19
C ALA A 225 15.72 -0.89 -12.43
N LYS A 226 16.08 -2.13 -12.17
CA LYS A 226 17.37 -2.45 -11.57
C LYS A 226 18.49 -2.14 -12.56
N THR A 227 19.54 -1.51 -12.06
CA THR A 227 20.72 -1.19 -12.87
C THR A 227 21.68 -2.39 -13.05
N PHE A 228 21.27 -3.56 -12.56
CA PHE A 228 22.04 -4.80 -12.62
C PHE A 228 21.14 -5.96 -13.07
N GLN A 229 21.78 -7.02 -13.56
CA GLN A 229 21.07 -8.23 -13.96
C GLN A 229 20.56 -8.98 -12.73
N THR A 230 19.26 -9.24 -12.68
CA THR A 230 18.63 -10.01 -11.60
C THR A 230 18.94 -11.50 -11.75
N ASP A 231 19.19 -12.15 -10.61
CA ASP A 231 19.38 -13.60 -10.56
C ASP A 231 18.03 -14.29 -10.32
N PRO A 232 17.54 -15.11 -11.25
CA PRO A 232 16.24 -15.77 -11.11
C PRO A 232 16.20 -16.81 -9.97
N THR A 233 17.35 -17.20 -9.41
CA THR A 233 17.41 -18.12 -8.28
C THR A 233 17.24 -17.42 -6.91
N ILE A 234 17.31 -16.09 -6.88
CA ILE A 234 17.16 -15.27 -5.70
C ILE A 234 15.74 -14.70 -5.65
N THR A 235 15.01 -15.01 -4.59
CA THR A 235 13.69 -14.42 -4.37
C THR A 235 13.83 -13.03 -3.78
N VAL A 236 13.20 -12.03 -4.39
CA VAL A 236 13.18 -10.65 -3.88
C VAL A 236 11.76 -10.34 -3.40
N ARG A 237 11.65 -9.82 -2.17
CA ARG A 237 10.37 -9.37 -1.58
C ARG A 237 10.49 -7.90 -1.25
N LYS A 238 9.64 -7.05 -1.82
CA LYS A 238 9.52 -5.65 -1.43
C LYS A 238 8.84 -5.59 -0.06
N VAL A 239 9.41 -4.82 0.85
CA VAL A 239 8.95 -4.72 2.24
C VAL A 239 8.93 -3.27 2.70
N PHE A 240 8.12 -3.01 3.71
CA PHE A 240 7.90 -1.67 4.23
C PHE A 240 7.84 -1.72 5.75
N TYR A 241 8.48 -0.74 6.40
CA TYR A 241 8.49 -0.58 7.83
C TYR A 241 8.76 0.88 8.19
N LYS A 242 8.43 1.26 9.41
CA LYS A 242 8.62 2.65 9.87
C LYS A 242 9.86 2.76 10.73
N ASN A 243 10.54 3.89 10.59
CA ASN A 243 11.52 4.31 11.57
C ASN A 243 10.86 5.06 12.74
N ARG A 244 11.61 5.43 13.79
CA ARG A 244 11.06 6.12 14.97
C ARG A 244 10.52 7.53 14.67
N TYR A 245 10.84 8.11 13.53
CA TYR A 245 10.29 9.39 13.07
C TYR A 245 8.98 9.23 12.30
N ASP A 246 8.36 8.05 12.34
CA ASP A 246 7.13 7.70 11.60
C ASP A 246 7.29 7.78 10.06
N ILE A 247 8.54 7.77 9.57
CA ILE A 247 8.84 7.73 8.14
C ILE A 247 8.75 6.29 7.66
N MET A 248 7.92 6.04 6.65
CA MET A 248 7.82 4.73 6.00
C MET A 248 9.05 4.50 5.13
N LEU A 249 9.79 3.44 5.42
CA LEU A 249 10.92 2.98 4.60
C LEU A 249 10.45 1.90 3.63
N CYS A 250 10.96 1.97 2.40
CA CYS A 250 10.80 0.95 1.38
C CYS A 250 12.13 0.19 1.22
N ALA A 251 12.07 -1.14 1.25
CA ALA A 251 13.26 -1.96 1.07
C ALA A 251 12.95 -3.19 0.21
N GLU A 252 13.99 -3.77 -0.36
CA GLU A 252 13.97 -5.08 -0.99
C GLU A 252 14.71 -6.08 -0.12
N MET A 253 14.01 -7.13 0.31
CA MET A 253 14.60 -8.27 1.00
C MET A 253 14.93 -9.36 -0.02
N TYR A 254 16.20 -9.74 -0.09
CA TYR A 254 16.71 -10.80 -0.95
C TYR A 254 16.89 -12.06 -0.12
N LEU A 255 16.25 -13.14 -0.54
CA LEU A 255 16.30 -14.45 0.10
C LEU A 255 17.24 -15.36 -0.68
N PRO A 256 18.13 -16.12 0.01
CA PRO A 256 19.06 -17.01 -0.65
C PRO A 256 18.34 -18.08 -1.47
N LYS A 257 19.06 -18.67 -2.42
CA LYS A 257 18.63 -19.87 -3.12
C LYS A 257 18.33 -20.95 -2.07
N ASP A 258 17.28 -21.71 -2.27
CA ASP A 258 16.83 -22.76 -1.35
C ASP A 258 16.43 -22.25 0.04
N PHE A 259 15.94 -21.00 0.11
CA PHE A 259 15.44 -20.40 1.35
C PHE A 259 14.36 -21.28 2.01
N ASN A 260 14.52 -21.50 3.31
CA ASN A 260 13.59 -22.28 4.13
C ASN A 260 13.23 -21.50 5.41
N GLU A 261 11.97 -21.14 5.58
CA GLU A 261 11.48 -20.36 6.73
C GLU A 261 11.71 -21.06 8.09
N ALA A 262 11.95 -22.37 8.10
CA ALA A 262 12.26 -23.12 9.33
C ALA A 262 13.74 -23.02 9.75
N GLN A 263 14.60 -22.41 8.95
CA GLN A 263 16.01 -22.18 9.26
C GLN A 263 16.24 -20.75 9.76
N HIS A 264 17.35 -20.55 10.48
CA HIS A 264 17.77 -19.24 10.94
C HIS A 264 18.98 -18.75 10.15
N TYR A 265 18.84 -17.56 9.55
CA TYR A 265 19.85 -16.97 8.68
C TYR A 265 20.54 -15.77 9.35
N ALA A 266 21.83 -15.61 9.08
CA ALA A 266 22.47 -14.33 9.28
C ALA A 266 21.92 -13.31 8.28
N ALA A 267 21.80 -12.05 8.70
CA ALA A 267 21.24 -11.00 7.88
C ALA A 267 22.22 -9.84 7.66
N LEU A 268 22.12 -9.19 6.51
CA LEU A 268 22.88 -7.98 6.16
C LEU A 268 21.96 -6.89 5.68
N ILE A 269 22.12 -5.70 6.24
CA ILE A 269 21.42 -4.47 5.84
C ILE A 269 22.37 -3.64 4.97
N ILE A 270 21.91 -3.22 3.80
CA ILE A 270 22.77 -2.55 2.83
C ILE A 270 22.23 -1.17 2.52
N GLY A 271 22.99 -0.15 2.91
CA GLY A 271 22.70 1.25 2.63
C GLY A 271 23.35 1.72 1.33
N HIS A 272 22.60 2.51 0.56
CA HIS A 272 23.02 3.03 -0.76
C HIS A 272 23.88 4.30 -0.67
N PRO A 273 24.61 4.70 -1.71
CA PRO A 273 25.30 5.98 -1.82
C PRO A 273 24.32 7.17 -1.75
N PHE A 274 24.85 8.37 -1.47
CA PHE A 274 24.06 9.59 -1.61
C PHE A 274 23.42 9.72 -3.00
N GLY A 275 22.12 10.06 -3.02
CA GLY A 275 21.35 10.23 -4.25
C GLY A 275 21.11 8.95 -5.05
N ALA A 276 21.50 7.79 -4.50
CA ALA A 276 21.17 6.48 -5.07
C ALA A 276 19.86 5.93 -4.49
N VAL A 277 19.44 4.77 -4.97
CA VAL A 277 18.26 4.02 -4.55
C VAL A 277 18.57 2.53 -4.47
N LYS A 278 17.71 1.76 -3.81
CA LYS A 278 17.88 0.31 -3.58
C LYS A 278 18.02 -0.54 -4.85
N GLU A 279 17.48 -0.08 -5.98
CA GLU A 279 17.57 -0.77 -7.28
C GLU A 279 18.93 -0.65 -7.95
N GLN A 280 19.87 0.06 -7.34
CA GLN A 280 21.23 0.28 -7.87
C GLN A 280 22.26 -0.59 -7.14
N CYS A 281 23.42 -0.03 -6.81
CA CYS A 281 24.53 -0.82 -6.25
C CYS A 281 24.17 -1.53 -4.94
N SER A 282 23.35 -0.95 -4.07
CA SER A 282 22.94 -1.63 -2.83
C SER A 282 22.13 -2.90 -3.09
N GLY A 283 21.24 -2.89 -4.08
CA GLY A 283 20.53 -4.08 -4.53
C GLY A 283 21.45 -5.13 -5.15
N LEU A 284 22.45 -4.69 -5.94
CA LEU A 284 23.48 -5.62 -6.46
C LEU A 284 24.25 -6.31 -5.33
N TYR A 285 24.70 -5.53 -4.33
CA TYR A 285 25.38 -6.12 -3.16
C TYR A 285 24.45 -7.06 -2.37
N ALA A 286 23.18 -6.68 -2.23
CA ALA A 286 22.19 -7.52 -1.57
C ALA A 286 22.02 -8.86 -2.30
N GLN A 287 21.87 -8.85 -3.61
CA GLN A 287 21.80 -10.06 -4.41
C GLN A 287 23.05 -10.93 -4.28
N GLU A 288 24.25 -10.33 -4.35
CA GLU A 288 25.52 -11.05 -4.24
C GLU A 288 25.73 -11.69 -2.86
N MET A 289 25.26 -11.04 -1.80
CA MET A 289 25.33 -11.62 -0.46
C MET A 289 24.23 -12.67 -0.23
N ALA A 290 23.06 -12.52 -0.83
CA ALA A 290 22.03 -13.55 -0.82
C ALA A 290 22.50 -14.85 -1.51
N ARG A 291 23.27 -14.75 -2.61
CA ARG A 291 23.93 -15.90 -3.25
C ARG A 291 24.88 -16.65 -2.30
N ARG A 292 25.42 -15.96 -1.30
CA ARG A 292 26.32 -16.53 -0.27
C ARG A 292 25.59 -17.06 0.96
N GLY A 293 24.24 -17.10 0.91
CA GLY A 293 23.41 -17.69 1.97
C GLY A 293 22.95 -16.74 3.06
N TYR A 294 23.14 -15.41 2.89
CA TYR A 294 22.58 -14.42 3.81
C TYR A 294 21.16 -14.05 3.39
N VAL A 295 20.32 -13.70 4.35
CA VAL A 295 19.14 -12.86 4.08
C VAL A 295 19.61 -11.42 4.04
N THR A 296 19.30 -10.69 2.99
CA THR A 296 19.79 -9.32 2.85
C THR A 296 18.65 -8.33 2.62
N LEU A 297 18.85 -7.09 3.06
CA LEU A 297 17.88 -6.00 2.98
C LEU A 297 18.55 -4.76 2.40
N ALA A 298 18.20 -4.39 1.18
CA ALA A 298 18.58 -3.10 0.57
C ALA A 298 17.41 -2.14 0.71
N PHE A 299 17.58 -1.04 1.43
CA PHE A 299 16.53 -0.06 1.67
C PHE A 299 16.78 1.26 0.94
N ASP A 300 15.73 1.99 0.61
CA ASP A 300 15.81 3.41 0.31
C ASP A 300 15.87 4.18 1.62
N ALA A 301 16.83 5.07 1.77
CA ALA A 301 16.94 5.91 2.94
C ALA A 301 15.75 6.88 3.05
N SER A 302 15.43 7.35 4.25
CA SER A 302 14.46 8.42 4.48
C SER A 302 14.64 9.55 3.49
N TYR A 303 13.56 10.08 2.95
CA TYR A 303 13.49 11.14 1.93
C TYR A 303 13.95 10.76 0.53
N GLN A 304 14.37 9.51 0.28
CA GLN A 304 14.93 9.03 -0.99
C GLN A 304 14.04 7.93 -1.59
N GLY A 305 14.17 7.71 -2.90
CA GLY A 305 13.53 6.60 -3.62
C GLY A 305 12.04 6.44 -3.32
N GLU A 306 11.62 5.24 -2.99
CA GLU A 306 10.25 4.91 -2.60
C GLU A 306 9.99 5.09 -1.09
N SER A 307 11.00 5.37 -0.27
CA SER A 307 10.83 5.72 1.14
C SER A 307 10.16 7.08 1.31
N GLY A 308 9.45 7.26 2.40
CA GLY A 308 8.74 8.49 2.74
C GLY A 308 9.65 9.60 3.26
N GLY A 309 9.01 10.61 3.84
CA GLY A 309 9.65 11.80 4.43
C GLY A 309 9.61 13.03 3.51
N GLU A 310 9.43 14.20 4.13
CA GLU A 310 9.41 15.50 3.48
C GLU A 310 10.35 16.47 4.22
N PRO A 311 11.03 17.41 3.50
CA PRO A 311 11.06 17.55 2.04
C PRO A 311 11.87 16.43 1.36
N ARG A 312 11.50 16.09 0.13
CA ARG A 312 12.20 15.02 -0.65
C ARG A 312 13.65 15.41 -0.95
N HIS A 313 14.48 14.37 -1.17
CA HIS A 313 15.91 14.51 -1.49
C HIS A 313 16.72 15.26 -0.44
N THR A 314 16.19 15.32 0.79
CA THR A 314 16.92 15.86 1.95
C THR A 314 17.86 14.81 2.52
N VAL A 315 18.95 15.29 3.12
CA VAL A 315 19.88 14.45 3.89
C VAL A 315 19.82 14.87 5.34
N SER A 316 19.34 13.96 6.21
CA SER A 316 19.39 14.10 7.66
C SER A 316 20.24 12.97 8.22
N PRO A 317 21.46 13.25 8.73
CA PRO A 317 22.31 12.21 9.31
C PRO A 317 21.61 11.39 10.40
N ASP A 318 20.82 12.04 11.25
CA ASP A 318 20.06 11.37 12.33
C ASP A 318 19.04 10.38 11.78
N ALA A 319 18.30 10.77 10.72
CA ALA A 319 17.33 9.89 10.09
C ALA A 319 18.03 8.73 9.36
N LEU A 320 19.13 8.98 8.68
CA LEU A 320 19.87 7.96 7.93
C LEU A 320 20.56 6.95 8.85
N VAL A 321 21.03 7.34 10.02
CA VAL A 321 21.53 6.42 11.06
C VAL A 321 20.38 5.60 11.64
N GLU A 322 19.26 6.25 11.92
CA GLU A 322 18.05 5.59 12.42
C GLU A 322 17.47 4.57 11.44
N ASP A 323 17.54 4.82 10.14
CA ASP A 323 17.04 3.90 9.12
C ASP A 323 17.73 2.53 9.18
N PHE A 324 19.02 2.47 9.54
CA PHE A 324 19.72 1.23 9.83
C PHE A 324 19.15 0.53 11.06
N SER A 325 18.93 1.24 12.17
CA SER A 325 18.36 0.68 13.41
C SER A 325 16.92 0.19 13.18
N ALA A 326 16.10 0.94 12.45
CA ALA A 326 14.76 0.52 12.06
C ALA A 326 14.77 -0.74 11.18
N SER A 327 15.76 -0.87 10.31
CA SER A 327 16.00 -2.08 9.51
C SER A 327 16.37 -3.29 10.38
N VAL A 328 17.17 -3.08 11.43
CA VAL A 328 17.49 -4.12 12.44
C VAL A 328 16.24 -4.53 13.19
N ASP A 329 15.39 -3.57 13.61
CA ASP A 329 14.12 -3.86 14.28
C ASP A 329 13.24 -4.75 13.42
N TRP A 330 13.05 -4.35 12.16
CA TRP A 330 12.18 -5.06 11.22
C TRP A 330 12.71 -6.47 10.92
N LEU A 331 14.01 -6.62 10.59
CA LEU A 331 14.63 -7.94 10.37
C LEU A 331 14.54 -8.83 11.60
N GLY A 332 14.78 -8.27 12.78
CA GLY A 332 14.71 -9.00 14.03
C GLY A 332 13.32 -9.54 14.39
N LEU A 333 12.26 -9.05 13.76
CA LEU A 333 10.90 -9.58 13.89
C LEU A 333 10.63 -10.77 12.95
N GLN A 334 11.49 -11.02 11.97
CA GLN A 334 11.30 -12.14 11.05
C GLN A 334 11.70 -13.45 11.74
N PRO A 335 10.85 -14.50 11.71
CA PRO A 335 11.11 -15.75 12.45
C PRO A 335 12.35 -16.50 11.97
N PHE A 336 12.77 -16.27 10.74
CA PHE A 336 13.92 -16.90 10.09
C PHE A 336 15.23 -16.12 10.23
N ILE A 337 15.27 -15.03 11.01
CA ILE A 337 16.50 -14.25 11.25
C ILE A 337 17.12 -14.60 12.59
N ASP A 338 18.42 -14.90 12.58
CA ASP A 338 19.23 -14.97 13.78
C ASP A 338 19.60 -13.55 14.24
N ARG A 339 18.93 -13.07 15.28
CA ARG A 339 19.13 -11.72 15.84
C ARG A 339 20.55 -11.44 16.33
N ASN A 340 21.34 -12.49 16.59
CA ASN A 340 22.72 -12.35 17.01
C ASN A 340 23.71 -12.27 15.84
N ARG A 341 23.21 -12.31 14.61
CA ARG A 341 24.01 -12.35 13.38
C ARG A 341 23.48 -11.35 12.34
N ILE A 342 23.22 -10.11 12.77
CA ILE A 342 22.83 -9.01 11.90
C ILE A 342 24.02 -8.09 11.71
N GLY A 343 24.41 -7.85 10.46
CA GLY A 343 25.47 -6.93 10.06
C GLY A 343 24.97 -5.85 9.12
N VAL A 344 25.82 -4.86 8.86
CA VAL A 344 25.51 -3.74 7.95
C VAL A 344 26.62 -3.56 6.92
N ILE A 345 26.24 -3.12 5.72
CA ILE A 345 27.15 -2.71 4.64
C ILE A 345 26.72 -1.29 4.23
N GLY A 346 27.58 -0.32 4.44
CA GLY A 346 27.36 1.04 3.97
C GLY A 346 28.22 1.34 2.74
N ILE A 347 27.58 1.81 1.66
CA ILE A 347 28.27 2.15 0.41
C ILE A 347 28.36 3.67 0.29
N CYS A 348 29.57 4.22 0.08
CA CYS A 348 29.85 5.64 -0.04
C CYS A 348 29.35 6.43 1.18
N GLY A 349 28.36 7.33 1.05
CA GLY A 349 27.78 8.10 2.17
C GLY A 349 27.22 7.23 3.28
N SER A 350 26.56 6.14 2.92
CA SER A 350 26.05 5.17 3.91
C SER A 350 27.14 4.46 4.69
N GLY A 351 28.40 4.48 4.23
CA GLY A 351 29.54 3.96 5.01
C GLY A 351 29.70 4.68 6.35
N GLY A 352 29.60 6.01 6.35
CA GLY A 352 29.62 6.80 7.60
C GLY A 352 28.41 6.50 8.50
N PHE A 353 27.21 6.47 7.92
CA PHE A 353 25.97 6.22 8.68
C PHE A 353 25.90 4.80 9.25
N SER A 354 26.38 3.79 8.51
CA SER A 354 26.44 2.41 9.01
C SER A 354 27.40 2.25 10.18
N VAL A 355 28.55 2.93 10.15
CA VAL A 355 29.50 2.97 11.29
C VAL A 355 28.88 3.65 12.49
N CYS A 356 28.20 4.79 12.30
CA CYS A 356 27.48 5.48 13.38
C CYS A 356 26.37 4.58 13.96
N ALA A 357 25.58 3.93 13.11
CA ALA A 357 24.53 3.02 13.56
C ALA A 357 25.11 1.83 14.36
N ALA A 358 26.18 1.22 13.88
CA ALA A 358 26.85 0.12 14.58
C ALA A 358 27.45 0.53 15.93
N SER A 359 27.85 1.79 16.07
CA SER A 359 28.37 2.33 17.34
C SER A 359 27.27 2.60 18.38
N LEU A 360 26.04 2.85 17.92
CA LEU A 360 24.89 3.19 18.76
C LEU A 360 23.98 2.00 19.03
N ASP A 361 23.89 1.06 18.10
CA ASP A 361 22.98 -0.10 18.17
C ASP A 361 23.77 -1.41 18.37
N PRO A 362 23.81 -1.95 19.60
CA PRO A 362 24.58 -3.15 19.92
C PRO A 362 24.03 -4.43 19.24
N ARG A 363 22.89 -4.36 18.58
CA ARG A 363 22.33 -5.49 17.82
C ARG A 363 23.02 -5.66 16.47
N ILE A 364 23.71 -4.64 15.98
CA ILE A 364 24.58 -4.74 14.80
C ILE A 364 25.90 -5.37 15.21
N LYS A 365 26.28 -6.50 14.59
CA LYS A 365 27.41 -7.33 15.01
C LYS A 365 28.63 -7.22 14.08
N ALA A 366 28.43 -6.73 12.85
CA ALA A 366 29.48 -6.54 11.84
C ALA A 366 29.13 -5.41 10.86
#